data_4dfc98abeaaf040371034785bba18199
#
_entry.id   4dfc98abeaaf040371034785bba18199
#
_cell.length_a   1.000
_cell.length_b   1.000
_cell.length_c   1.000
_cell.angle_alpha   90.00
_cell.angle_beta   90.00
_cell.angle_gamma   90.00
#
_symmetry.space_group_name_H-M   'P 1'
#
loop_
_entity.id
_entity.type
_entity.pdbx_description
1 polymer ?
#
loop_
_entity_poly.entity_id
_entity_poly.type
_entity_poly.pdbx_seq_one_letter_code
_entity_poly.pdbx_strand_id
1 'polypeptide(L)'
;WSPFPFQIQAWTDYLDGKSGLLNAPTGSGKTYALWFGILLNYIQNNPTDWRTPRKNGLQVIWVTPLRALAQDLQKAMQEACIGLGLPWTVSVRNGDTDAKTRASFKRNPPECLITTPETLHILLSQKDTEPLFENLRCVVVDEWHELVGNKRGVQVQLALAYLQAKCSHSFMRWAISATLGNLEQAAKTLLGNELPIHIIKAKVKNQ
;
A
#
# COMPACT_ATOMS: atom_id res chain seq x y z
N TRP A 1 -2.65 18.27 16.58
CA TRP A 1 -3.38 17.27 15.79
C TRP A 1 -3.63 16.02 16.63
N SER A 2 -4.86 15.52 16.60
CA SER A 2 -5.25 14.27 17.26
C SER A 2 -5.75 13.29 16.21
N PRO A 3 -5.31 12.02 16.24
CA PRO A 3 -5.76 11.02 15.28
C PRO A 3 -7.23 10.69 15.50
N PHE A 4 -7.93 10.36 14.42
CA PHE A 4 -9.29 9.85 14.50
C PHE A 4 -9.31 8.41 15.01
N PRO A 5 -10.39 7.96 15.67
CA PRO A 5 -10.49 6.58 16.19
C PRO A 5 -10.22 5.50 15.14
N PHE A 6 -10.70 5.67 13.91
CA PHE A 6 -10.46 4.71 12.83
C PHE A 6 -8.98 4.64 12.39
N GLN A 7 -8.23 5.74 12.53
CA GLN A 7 -6.79 5.77 12.26
C GLN A 7 -6.04 4.97 13.33
N ILE A 8 -6.37 5.17 14.59
CA ILE A 8 -5.80 4.41 15.70
C ILE A 8 -6.09 2.90 15.52
N GLN A 9 -7.33 2.56 15.14
CA GLN A 9 -7.71 1.17 14.86
C GLN A 9 -6.90 0.58 13.71
N ALA A 10 -6.69 1.35 12.61
CA ALA A 10 -5.91 0.91 11.47
C ALA A 10 -4.43 0.67 11.85
N TRP A 11 -3.84 1.54 12.68
CA TRP A 11 -2.48 1.35 13.17
C TRP A 11 -2.37 0.10 14.04
N THR A 12 -3.31 -0.10 14.97
CA THR A 12 -3.32 -1.28 15.84
C THR A 12 -3.46 -2.56 15.02
N ASP A 13 -4.44 -2.62 14.11
CA ASP A 13 -4.65 -3.80 13.28
C ASP A 13 -3.44 -4.09 12.37
N TYR A 14 -2.79 -3.04 11.85
CA TYR A 14 -1.57 -3.19 11.07
C TYR A 14 -0.40 -3.73 11.91
N LEU A 15 -0.20 -3.20 13.12
CA LEU A 15 0.84 -3.66 14.05
C LEU A 15 0.62 -5.11 14.50
N ASP A 16 -0.64 -5.53 14.61
CA ASP A 16 -1.02 -6.92 14.87
C ASP A 16 -0.84 -7.86 13.66
N GLY A 17 -0.33 -7.36 12.53
CA GLY A 17 -0.09 -8.16 11.32
C GLY A 17 -1.36 -8.52 10.54
N LYS A 18 -2.46 -7.81 10.76
CA LYS A 18 -3.75 -8.08 10.09
C LYS A 18 -3.82 -7.49 8.69
N SER A 19 -4.58 -8.14 7.83
CA SER A 19 -5.01 -7.63 6.52
C SER A 19 -6.46 -7.19 6.57
N GLY A 20 -6.85 -6.19 5.76
CA GLY A 20 -8.22 -5.69 5.86
C GLY A 20 -8.63 -4.66 4.83
N LEU A 21 -9.80 -4.07 5.08
CA LEU A 21 -10.36 -2.99 4.29
C LEU A 21 -10.69 -1.80 5.20
N LEU A 22 -10.15 -0.64 4.84
CA LEU A 22 -10.45 0.64 5.47
C LEU A 22 -11.49 1.39 4.65
N ASN A 23 -12.68 1.59 5.23
CA ASN A 23 -13.75 2.37 4.64
C ASN A 23 -13.92 3.69 5.38
N ALA A 24 -13.61 4.79 4.70
CA ALA A 24 -13.71 6.13 5.26
C ALA A 24 -13.93 7.16 4.14
N PRO A 25 -14.64 8.27 4.40
CA PRO A 25 -14.90 9.31 3.39
C PRO A 25 -13.63 9.89 2.78
N THR A 26 -13.75 10.46 1.57
CA THR A 26 -12.66 11.21 0.94
C THR A 26 -12.27 12.41 1.82
N GLY A 27 -10.98 12.72 1.89
CA GLY A 27 -10.46 13.81 2.75
C GLY A 27 -10.40 13.51 4.25
N SER A 28 -10.78 12.31 4.70
CA SER A 28 -10.75 11.92 6.12
C SER A 28 -9.37 11.51 6.66
N GLY A 29 -8.33 11.49 5.82
CA GLY A 29 -7.00 11.02 6.23
C GLY A 29 -6.80 9.51 6.14
N LYS A 30 -7.52 8.82 5.23
CA LYS A 30 -7.39 7.37 4.95
C LYS A 30 -5.95 6.95 4.65
N THR A 31 -5.26 7.73 3.83
CA THR A 31 -3.86 7.48 3.47
C THR A 31 -2.98 7.38 4.72
N TYR A 32 -3.09 8.36 5.60
CA TYR A 32 -2.30 8.38 6.85
C TYR A 32 -2.71 7.27 7.84
N ALA A 33 -3.98 6.80 7.77
CA ALA A 33 -4.41 5.67 8.57
C ALA A 33 -3.61 4.40 8.28
N LEU A 34 -3.33 4.10 7.00
CA LEU A 34 -2.49 2.95 6.67
C LEU A 34 -1.00 3.31 6.63
N TRP A 35 -0.63 4.48 6.09
CA TRP A 35 0.78 4.84 5.95
C TRP A 35 1.49 4.92 7.29
N PHE A 36 0.91 5.55 8.30
CA PHE A 36 1.52 5.56 9.63
C PHE A 36 1.56 4.19 10.30
N GLY A 37 0.56 3.33 10.08
CA GLY A 37 0.63 1.93 10.55
C GLY A 37 1.86 1.20 10.00
N ILE A 38 2.15 1.38 8.70
CA ILE A 38 3.32 0.83 8.03
C ILE A 38 4.63 1.38 8.63
N LEU A 39 4.73 2.71 8.77
CA LEU A 39 5.92 3.36 9.31
C LEU A 39 6.16 2.99 10.78
N LEU A 40 5.11 2.95 11.60
CA LEU A 40 5.20 2.54 13.00
C LEU A 40 5.63 1.08 13.14
N ASN A 41 5.13 0.19 12.30
CA ASN A 41 5.57 -1.21 12.27
C ASN A 41 7.07 -1.33 11.96
N TYR A 42 7.56 -0.56 10.98
CA TYR A 42 8.99 -0.54 10.69
C TYR A 42 9.81 -0.02 11.87
N ILE A 43 9.39 1.07 12.50
CA ILE A 43 10.06 1.64 13.69
C ILE A 43 10.08 0.63 14.84
N GLN A 44 8.96 -0.03 15.10
CA GLN A 44 8.85 -1.04 16.16
C GLN A 44 9.77 -2.25 15.93
N ASN A 45 9.94 -2.67 14.68
CA ASN A 45 10.82 -3.77 14.32
C ASN A 45 12.30 -3.37 14.21
N ASN A 46 12.62 -2.09 14.27
CA ASN A 46 13.99 -1.55 14.18
C ASN A 46 14.23 -0.46 15.24
N PRO A 47 14.05 -0.74 16.53
CA PRO A 47 13.95 0.27 17.58
C PRO A 47 15.22 1.10 17.78
N THR A 48 16.39 0.54 17.44
CA THR A 48 17.69 1.19 17.66
C THR A 48 18.22 1.93 16.44
N ASP A 49 17.83 1.52 15.24
CA ASP A 49 18.48 1.93 13.98
C ASP A 49 17.51 2.36 12.86
N TRP A 50 16.24 2.56 13.18
CA TRP A 50 15.22 2.95 12.20
C TRP A 50 15.50 4.28 11.47
N ARG A 51 16.33 5.16 12.05
CA ARG A 51 16.81 6.41 11.44
C ARG A 51 18.08 6.26 10.62
N THR A 52 18.71 5.09 10.67
CA THR A 52 19.95 4.86 9.93
C THR A 52 19.64 4.54 8.46
N PRO A 53 20.20 5.31 7.51
CA PRO A 53 20.04 5.00 6.09
C PRO A 53 20.59 3.62 5.76
N ARG A 54 19.76 2.77 5.14
CA ARG A 54 20.14 1.44 4.67
C ARG A 54 19.32 1.03 3.46
N LYS A 55 19.76 0.02 2.74
CA LYS A 55 19.03 -0.55 1.62
C LYS A 55 17.97 -1.52 2.17
N ASN A 56 16.76 -1.03 2.40
CA ASN A 56 15.64 -1.86 2.87
C ASN A 56 15.00 -2.68 1.74
N GLY A 57 15.23 -2.29 0.47
CA GLY A 57 14.48 -2.84 -0.64
C GLY A 57 13.02 -2.38 -0.66
N LEU A 58 12.24 -2.93 -1.56
CA LEU A 58 10.82 -2.61 -1.70
C LEU A 58 10.03 -3.23 -0.55
N GLN A 59 9.51 -2.38 0.35
CA GLN A 59 8.71 -2.79 1.49
C GLN A 59 7.21 -2.72 1.22
N VAL A 60 6.79 -1.73 0.40
CA VAL A 60 5.38 -1.42 0.17
C VAL A 60 5.11 -1.19 -1.30
N ILE A 61 4.04 -1.81 -1.81
CA ILE A 61 3.43 -1.46 -3.08
C ILE A 61 2.10 -0.76 -2.78
N TRP A 62 1.94 0.48 -3.27
CA TRP A 62 0.72 1.25 -3.16
C TRP A 62 0.08 1.39 -4.54
N VAL A 63 -1.01 0.66 -4.77
CA VAL A 63 -1.72 0.66 -6.05
C VAL A 63 -2.82 1.70 -6.01
N THR A 64 -2.79 2.66 -6.93
CA THR A 64 -3.84 3.68 -7.10
C THR A 64 -4.38 3.68 -8.52
N PRO A 65 -5.71 3.76 -8.72
CA PRO A 65 -6.28 3.89 -10.06
C PRO A 65 -6.04 5.28 -10.69
N LEU A 66 -5.75 6.29 -9.89
CA LEU A 66 -5.74 7.70 -10.30
C LEU A 66 -4.31 8.21 -10.46
N ARG A 67 -3.80 8.20 -11.71
CA ARG A 67 -2.45 8.72 -12.03
C ARG A 67 -2.25 10.16 -11.60
N ALA A 68 -3.27 10.99 -11.76
CA ALA A 68 -3.20 12.41 -11.43
C ALA A 68 -2.91 12.66 -9.94
N LEU A 69 -3.40 11.79 -9.06
CA LEU A 69 -3.20 11.92 -7.60
C LEU A 69 -1.91 11.26 -7.10
N ALA A 70 -1.22 10.49 -7.94
CA ALA A 70 -0.04 9.73 -7.51
C ALA A 70 1.10 10.63 -7.03
N GLN A 71 1.28 11.80 -7.63
CA GLN A 71 2.32 12.76 -7.23
C GLN A 71 2.02 13.44 -5.90
N ASP A 72 0.76 13.83 -5.67
CA ASP A 72 0.35 14.44 -4.40
C ASP A 72 0.41 13.41 -3.26
N LEU A 73 0.01 12.17 -3.55
CA LEU A 73 0.14 11.04 -2.64
C LEU A 73 1.61 10.80 -2.28
N GLN A 74 2.50 10.79 -3.27
CA GLN A 74 3.95 10.62 -3.07
C GLN A 74 4.52 11.71 -2.18
N LYS A 75 4.18 12.99 -2.44
CA LYS A 75 4.64 14.12 -1.62
C LYS A 75 4.19 13.97 -0.17
N ALA A 76 2.89 13.73 0.05
CA ALA A 76 2.34 13.58 1.40
C ALA A 76 2.97 12.41 2.17
N MET A 77 3.18 11.27 1.51
CA MET A 77 3.81 10.10 2.12
C MET A 77 5.30 10.33 2.40
N GLN A 78 6.02 11.03 1.51
CA GLN A 78 7.43 11.38 1.70
C GLN A 78 7.61 12.38 2.84
N GLU A 79 6.74 13.39 2.94
CA GLU A 79 6.74 14.37 4.03
C GLU A 79 6.53 13.70 5.40
N ALA A 80 5.67 12.67 5.47
CA ALA A 80 5.50 11.89 6.69
C ALA A 80 6.78 11.14 7.09
N CYS A 81 7.51 10.56 6.12
CA CYS A 81 8.81 9.94 6.38
C CYS A 81 9.82 10.96 6.92
N ILE A 82 9.93 12.11 6.27
CA ILE A 82 10.84 13.19 6.68
C ILE A 82 10.49 13.68 8.08
N GLY A 83 9.20 13.92 8.36
CA GLY A 83 8.71 14.38 9.66
C GLY A 83 9.02 13.44 10.82
N LEU A 84 9.07 12.14 10.55
CA LEU A 84 9.49 11.11 11.51
C LEU A 84 11.02 10.93 11.56
N GLY A 85 11.76 11.49 10.61
CA GLY A 85 13.21 11.25 10.45
C GLY A 85 13.50 9.84 9.90
N LEU A 86 12.58 9.26 9.15
CA LEU A 86 12.71 7.94 8.54
C LEU A 86 13.37 8.09 7.15
N PRO A 87 14.52 7.45 6.87
CA PRO A 87 15.23 7.59 5.60
C PRO A 87 14.63 6.72 4.48
N TRP A 88 13.30 6.64 4.43
CA TRP A 88 12.58 5.94 3.38
C TRP A 88 12.33 6.81 2.17
N THR A 89 12.35 6.21 1.00
CA THR A 89 12.02 6.84 -0.27
C THR A 89 10.66 6.34 -0.77
N VAL A 90 9.81 7.28 -1.18
CA VAL A 90 8.53 7.00 -1.83
C VAL A 90 8.64 7.42 -3.29
N SER A 91 8.45 6.50 -4.22
CA SER A 91 8.56 6.77 -5.66
C SER A 91 7.30 6.39 -6.41
N VAL A 92 7.00 7.16 -7.46
CA VAL A 92 5.91 6.86 -8.39
C VAL A 92 6.46 6.17 -9.63
N ARG A 93 5.82 5.08 -10.03
CA ARG A 93 6.03 4.46 -11.34
C ARG A 93 4.69 4.22 -12.02
N ASN A 94 4.49 4.88 -13.12
CA ASN A 94 3.32 4.76 -14.00
C ASN A 94 3.77 4.61 -15.45
N GLY A 95 2.84 4.60 -16.40
CA GLY A 95 3.15 4.47 -17.84
C GLY A 95 4.06 5.55 -18.38
N ASP A 96 4.11 6.72 -17.76
CA ASP A 96 4.87 7.90 -18.22
C ASP A 96 6.30 7.94 -17.64
N THR A 97 6.66 6.98 -16.79
CA THR A 97 8.01 6.91 -16.18
C THR A 97 9.06 6.64 -17.24
N ASP A 98 10.11 7.46 -17.29
CA ASP A 98 11.20 7.36 -18.26
C ASP A 98 12.07 6.09 -18.08
N ALA A 99 12.84 5.74 -19.13
CA ALA A 99 13.66 4.54 -19.15
C ALA A 99 14.80 4.56 -18.11
N LYS A 100 15.37 5.75 -17.83
CA LYS A 100 16.45 5.91 -16.85
C LYS A 100 15.96 5.64 -15.44
N THR A 101 14.81 6.20 -15.08
CA THR A 101 14.14 5.96 -13.80
C THR A 101 13.76 4.49 -13.64
N ARG A 102 13.26 3.84 -14.73
CA ARG A 102 12.96 2.39 -14.71
C ARG A 102 14.19 1.53 -14.46
N ALA A 103 15.34 1.88 -15.05
CA ALA A 103 16.60 1.15 -14.86
C ALA A 103 17.16 1.35 -13.44
N SER A 104 17.03 2.56 -12.89
CA SER A 104 17.44 2.88 -11.51
C SER A 104 16.63 2.10 -10.49
N PHE A 105 15.33 1.91 -10.72
CA PHE A 105 14.41 1.19 -9.86
C PHE A 105 14.86 -0.26 -9.57
N LYS A 106 15.38 -0.99 -10.56
CA LYS A 106 15.89 -2.35 -10.35
C LYS A 106 17.14 -2.40 -9.49
N ARG A 107 18.00 -1.36 -9.55
CA ARG A 107 19.27 -1.30 -8.80
C ARG A 107 19.10 -0.74 -7.39
N ASN A 108 18.24 0.24 -7.25
CA ASN A 108 17.92 0.91 -5.99
C ASN A 108 16.39 1.05 -5.88
N PRO A 109 15.67 -0.01 -5.50
CA PRO A 109 14.25 0.08 -5.30
C PRO A 109 13.92 1.00 -4.11
N PRO A 110 12.87 1.85 -4.24
CA PRO A 110 12.37 2.64 -3.12
C PRO A 110 11.75 1.71 -2.07
N GLU A 111 11.62 2.17 -0.85
CA GLU A 111 10.90 1.44 0.19
C GLU A 111 9.39 1.40 -0.11
N CYS A 112 8.83 2.44 -0.72
CA CYS A 112 7.45 2.44 -1.18
C CYS A 112 7.34 2.79 -2.67
N LEU A 113 6.66 1.93 -3.41
CA LEU A 113 6.32 2.12 -4.81
C LEU A 113 4.85 2.46 -4.96
N ILE A 114 4.53 3.66 -5.40
CA ILE A 114 3.19 4.04 -5.85
C ILE A 114 3.08 3.72 -7.34
N THR A 115 2.05 2.96 -7.72
CA THR A 115 1.89 2.50 -9.10
C THR A 115 0.41 2.32 -9.47
N THR A 116 0.13 2.09 -10.77
CA THR A 116 -1.21 1.74 -11.25
C THR A 116 -1.34 0.22 -11.49
N PRO A 117 -2.56 -0.34 -11.54
CA PRO A 117 -2.77 -1.75 -11.84
C PRO A 117 -2.06 -2.21 -13.10
N GLU A 118 -2.12 -1.42 -14.16
CA GLU A 118 -1.50 -1.73 -15.46
C GLU A 118 0.02 -1.77 -15.37
N THR A 119 0.59 -0.78 -14.69
CA THR A 119 2.05 -0.68 -14.54
C THR A 119 2.59 -1.78 -13.64
N LEU A 120 1.85 -2.13 -12.59
CA LEU A 120 2.19 -3.26 -11.73
C LEU A 120 2.20 -4.56 -12.53
N HIS A 121 1.16 -4.79 -13.35
CA HIS A 121 1.10 -5.97 -14.20
C HIS A 121 2.28 -6.07 -15.17
N ILE A 122 2.65 -4.94 -15.82
CA ILE A 122 3.85 -4.87 -16.67
C ILE A 122 5.13 -5.15 -15.87
N LEU A 123 5.25 -4.63 -14.65
CA LEU A 123 6.42 -4.88 -13.81
C LEU A 123 6.56 -6.38 -13.48
N LEU A 124 5.47 -7.03 -13.10
CA LEU A 124 5.46 -8.44 -12.75
C LEU A 124 5.69 -9.38 -13.95
N SER A 125 5.38 -8.93 -15.16
CA SER A 125 5.63 -9.72 -16.39
C SER A 125 7.08 -9.64 -16.90
N GLN A 126 7.93 -8.78 -16.30
CA GLN A 126 9.34 -8.68 -16.68
C GLN A 126 10.14 -9.84 -16.09
N LYS A 127 11.18 -10.28 -16.81
CA LYS A 127 12.13 -11.28 -16.31
C LYS A 127 12.96 -10.71 -15.15
N ASP A 128 13.36 -11.58 -14.23
CA ASP A 128 14.27 -11.28 -13.12
C ASP A 128 13.77 -10.17 -12.19
N THR A 129 12.47 -10.14 -11.92
CA THR A 129 11.87 -9.18 -10.96
C THR A 129 11.63 -9.77 -9.59
N GLU A 130 11.76 -11.08 -9.42
CA GLU A 130 11.51 -11.77 -8.15
C GLU A 130 12.34 -11.22 -6.99
N PRO A 131 13.66 -10.92 -7.15
CA PRO A 131 14.46 -10.34 -6.07
C PRO A 131 13.97 -8.97 -5.58
N LEU A 132 13.22 -8.25 -6.42
CA LEU A 132 12.64 -6.96 -6.07
C LEU A 132 11.61 -7.07 -4.93
N PHE A 133 10.95 -8.22 -4.82
CA PHE A 133 9.85 -8.45 -3.87
C PHE A 133 10.28 -9.23 -2.62
N GLU A 134 11.56 -9.56 -2.46
CA GLU A 134 12.07 -10.32 -1.31
C GLU A 134 11.79 -9.66 0.04
N ASN A 135 11.70 -8.34 0.05
CA ASN A 135 11.46 -7.55 1.27
C ASN A 135 10.04 -7.00 1.36
N LEU A 136 9.13 -7.40 0.47
CA LEU A 136 7.76 -6.89 0.43
C LEU A 136 7.00 -7.26 1.71
N ARG A 137 6.44 -6.26 2.40
CA ARG A 137 5.69 -6.43 3.65
C ARG A 137 4.20 -6.12 3.51
N CYS A 138 3.87 -5.24 2.57
CA CYS A 138 2.49 -4.82 2.40
C CYS A 138 2.16 -4.44 0.95
N VAL A 139 0.95 -4.77 0.52
CA VAL A 139 0.33 -4.19 -0.67
C VAL A 139 -0.93 -3.46 -0.24
N VAL A 140 -1.00 -2.16 -0.54
CA VAL A 140 -2.17 -1.32 -0.33
C VAL A 140 -2.83 -1.05 -1.67
N VAL A 141 -4.14 -1.26 -1.75
CA VAL A 141 -4.95 -0.95 -2.94
C VAL A 141 -5.87 0.22 -2.60
N ASP A 142 -5.51 1.38 -3.10
CA ASP A 142 -6.25 2.61 -2.88
C ASP A 142 -7.45 2.73 -3.84
N GLU A 143 -8.48 3.43 -3.38
CA GLU A 143 -9.76 3.63 -4.10
C GLU A 143 -10.32 2.32 -4.67
N TRP A 144 -10.32 1.26 -3.86
CA TRP A 144 -10.74 -0.08 -4.27
C TRP A 144 -12.15 -0.11 -4.89
N HIS A 145 -13.04 0.79 -4.49
CA HIS A 145 -14.38 0.93 -5.06
C HIS A 145 -14.37 1.29 -6.56
N GLU A 146 -13.31 1.95 -7.06
CA GLU A 146 -13.11 2.24 -8.48
C GLU A 146 -12.59 1.04 -9.28
N LEU A 147 -12.08 0.04 -8.60
CA LEU A 147 -11.43 -1.13 -9.21
C LEU A 147 -12.27 -2.40 -9.12
N VAL A 148 -12.99 -2.59 -8.03
CA VAL A 148 -13.78 -3.80 -7.80
C VAL A 148 -14.86 -3.97 -8.89
N GLY A 149 -14.94 -5.18 -9.46
CA GLY A 149 -15.92 -5.52 -10.49
C GLY A 149 -15.54 -5.10 -11.92
N ASN A 150 -14.36 -4.53 -12.14
CA ASN A 150 -13.89 -4.18 -13.48
C ASN A 150 -12.54 -4.84 -13.84
N LYS A 151 -12.09 -4.67 -15.09
CA LYS A 151 -10.85 -5.28 -15.62
C LYS A 151 -9.61 -4.91 -14.80
N ARG A 152 -9.52 -3.68 -14.29
CA ARG A 152 -8.38 -3.20 -13.50
C ARG A 152 -8.33 -3.88 -12.14
N GLY A 153 -9.50 -4.14 -11.53
CA GLY A 153 -9.59 -4.91 -10.29
C GLY A 153 -9.13 -6.35 -10.47
N VAL A 154 -9.47 -6.99 -11.58
CA VAL A 154 -8.96 -8.32 -11.94
C VAL A 154 -7.43 -8.30 -12.09
N GLN A 155 -6.86 -7.27 -12.72
CA GLN A 155 -5.40 -7.12 -12.82
C GLN A 155 -4.74 -7.04 -11.43
N VAL A 156 -5.35 -6.32 -10.47
CA VAL A 156 -4.84 -6.25 -9.09
C VAL A 156 -4.89 -7.63 -8.42
N GLN A 157 -6.00 -8.35 -8.54
CA GLN A 157 -6.14 -9.69 -7.96
C GLN A 157 -5.09 -10.67 -8.53
N LEU A 158 -4.88 -10.66 -9.84
CA LEU A 158 -3.84 -11.48 -10.49
C LEU A 158 -2.45 -11.09 -10.02
N ALA A 159 -2.18 -9.79 -9.85
CA ALA A 159 -0.90 -9.31 -9.32
C ALA A 159 -0.67 -9.79 -7.88
N LEU A 160 -1.68 -9.72 -7.02
CA LEU A 160 -1.59 -10.23 -5.64
C LEU A 160 -1.36 -11.74 -5.59
N ALA A 161 -2.07 -12.51 -6.41
CA ALA A 161 -1.89 -13.95 -6.51
C ALA A 161 -0.46 -14.31 -7.01
N TYR A 162 0.05 -13.58 -7.99
CA TYR A 162 1.41 -13.76 -8.48
C TYR A 162 2.44 -13.46 -7.38
N LEU A 163 2.31 -12.32 -6.70
CA LEU A 163 3.21 -11.95 -5.60
C LEU A 163 3.17 -12.98 -4.47
N GLN A 164 1.98 -13.47 -4.11
CA GLN A 164 1.85 -14.51 -3.09
C GLN A 164 2.52 -15.82 -3.47
N ALA A 165 2.50 -16.19 -4.75
CA ALA A 165 3.16 -17.39 -5.26
C ALA A 165 4.69 -17.25 -5.35
N LYS A 166 5.21 -16.00 -5.49
CA LYS A 166 6.63 -15.73 -5.74
C LYS A 166 7.39 -15.24 -4.50
N CYS A 167 6.72 -14.56 -3.57
CA CYS A 167 7.35 -14.17 -2.30
C CYS A 167 7.55 -15.38 -1.40
N SER A 168 8.73 -15.49 -0.80
CA SER A 168 9.07 -16.57 0.15
C SER A 168 8.39 -16.41 1.52
N HIS A 169 7.71 -15.30 1.76
CA HIS A 169 7.04 -14.95 3.01
C HIS A 169 5.68 -14.29 2.74
N SER A 170 4.83 -14.31 3.74
CA SER A 170 3.53 -13.62 3.66
C SER A 170 3.70 -12.10 3.78
N PHE A 171 2.83 -11.36 3.12
CA PHE A 171 2.72 -9.91 3.22
C PHE A 171 1.27 -9.50 3.50
N MET A 172 1.09 -8.36 4.17
CA MET A 172 -0.24 -7.83 4.46
C MET A 172 -0.88 -7.24 3.21
N ARG A 173 -2.21 -7.34 3.13
CA ARG A 173 -3.02 -6.80 2.03
C ARG A 173 -4.09 -5.88 2.60
N TRP A 174 -4.10 -4.64 2.16
CA TRP A 174 -5.06 -3.65 2.60
C TRP A 174 -5.77 -2.98 1.43
N ALA A 175 -7.08 -2.81 1.56
CA ALA A 175 -7.85 -1.97 0.66
C ALA A 175 -8.23 -0.66 1.35
N ILE A 176 -8.22 0.43 0.60
CA ILE A 176 -8.79 1.71 1.00
C ILE A 176 -9.98 2.01 0.09
N SER A 177 -11.11 2.40 0.67
CA SER A 177 -12.30 2.73 -0.09
C SER A 177 -13.10 3.85 0.55
N ALA A 178 -13.70 4.73 -0.27
CA ALA A 178 -14.58 5.78 0.23
C ALA A 178 -16.01 5.26 0.45
N THR A 179 -16.62 4.70 -0.59
CA THR A 179 -18.01 4.24 -0.57
C THR A 179 -18.11 2.88 -1.23
N LEU A 180 -18.70 1.91 -0.52
CA LEU A 180 -19.01 0.58 -1.06
C LEU A 180 -20.31 0.08 -0.44
N GLY A 181 -21.20 -0.46 -1.28
CA GLY A 181 -22.47 -1.03 -0.84
C GLY A 181 -22.30 -2.32 -0.02
N ASN A 182 -21.39 -3.20 -0.45
CA ASN A 182 -21.09 -4.46 0.23
C ASN A 182 -19.60 -4.57 0.55
N LEU A 183 -19.22 -4.09 1.74
CA LEU A 183 -17.82 -4.06 2.18
C LEU A 183 -17.22 -5.47 2.37
N GLU A 184 -18.01 -6.42 2.84
CA GLU A 184 -17.54 -7.79 3.08
C GLU A 184 -17.20 -8.48 1.77
N GLN A 185 -18.06 -8.37 0.77
CA GLN A 185 -17.80 -8.94 -0.54
C GLN A 185 -16.60 -8.27 -1.23
N ALA A 186 -16.52 -6.94 -1.14
CA ALA A 186 -15.41 -6.19 -1.70
C ALA A 186 -14.07 -6.54 -1.02
N ALA A 187 -14.07 -6.75 0.28
CA ALA A 187 -12.90 -7.20 1.02
C ALA A 187 -12.52 -8.64 0.66
N LYS A 188 -13.48 -9.56 0.59
CA LYS A 188 -13.25 -10.95 0.15
C LYS A 188 -12.66 -11.02 -1.26
N THR A 189 -13.14 -10.18 -2.15
CA THR A 189 -12.65 -10.11 -3.54
C THR A 189 -11.17 -9.77 -3.61
N LEU A 190 -10.66 -8.91 -2.72
CA LEU A 190 -9.25 -8.53 -2.69
C LEU A 190 -8.38 -9.48 -1.84
N LEU A 191 -8.88 -9.85 -0.66
CA LEU A 191 -8.09 -10.56 0.36
C LEU A 191 -8.14 -12.08 0.19
N GLY A 192 -9.13 -12.59 -0.55
CA GLY A 192 -9.43 -14.02 -0.61
C GLY A 192 -10.22 -14.50 0.61
N ASN A 193 -10.53 -15.78 0.62
CA ASN A 193 -11.31 -16.41 1.71
C ASN A 193 -10.43 -17.02 2.82
N GLU A 194 -9.13 -17.04 2.63
CA GLU A 194 -8.19 -17.74 3.51
C GLU A 194 -7.73 -16.93 4.72
N LEU A 195 -7.93 -15.60 4.70
CA LEU A 195 -7.52 -14.70 5.79
C LEU A 195 -8.73 -14.19 6.56
N PRO A 196 -8.59 -13.99 7.88
CA PRO A 196 -9.55 -13.21 8.64
C PRO A 196 -9.67 -11.80 8.04
N ILE A 197 -10.89 -11.37 7.72
CA ILE A 197 -11.13 -10.07 7.09
C ILE A 197 -11.42 -9.05 8.18
N HIS A 198 -10.55 -8.05 8.31
CA HIS A 198 -10.76 -6.91 9.20
C HIS A 198 -11.33 -5.73 8.40
N ILE A 199 -12.50 -5.25 8.81
CA ILE A 199 -13.16 -4.09 8.19
C ILE A 199 -13.21 -2.95 9.19
N ILE A 200 -12.52 -1.87 8.86
CA ILE A 200 -12.50 -0.64 9.65
C ILE A 200 -13.40 0.38 8.98
N LYS A 201 -14.37 0.90 9.72
CA LYS A 201 -15.30 1.93 9.24
C LYS A 201 -15.08 3.22 10.00
N ALA A 202 -14.81 4.31 9.29
CA ALA A 202 -14.86 5.62 9.89
C ALA A 202 -16.32 5.99 10.19
N LYS A 203 -16.62 6.27 11.46
CA LYS A 203 -17.92 6.85 11.82
C LYS A 203 -17.95 8.28 11.30
N VAL A 204 -18.82 8.54 10.32
CA VAL A 204 -19.15 9.92 9.93
C VAL A 204 -19.98 10.48 11.08
N LYS A 205 -19.48 11.50 11.77
CA LYS A 205 -20.36 12.34 12.62
C LYS A 205 -21.25 13.08 11.63
N ASN A 206 -22.53 12.73 11.58
CA ASN A 206 -23.51 13.62 10.97
C ASN A 206 -23.40 14.97 11.67
N GLN A 207 -22.98 15.97 10.93
CA GLN A 207 -23.06 17.36 11.34
C GLN A 207 -24.52 17.82 11.26
#